data_e7938196dda8e5751aed4f90080d2c40
#
_entry.id   e7938196dda8e5751aed4f90080d2c40
#
_cell.length_a   1.000
_cell.length_b   1.000
_cell.length_c   1.000
_cell.angle_alpha   90.00
_cell.angle_beta   90.00
_cell.angle_gamma   90.00
#
_symmetry.space_group_name_H-M   'P 1'
#
loop_
_entity.id
_entity.type
_entity.pdbx_description
1 polymer ?
#
loop_
_entity_poly.entity_id
_entity_poly.type
_entity_poly.pdbx_seq_one_letter_code
_entity_poly.pdbx_strand_id
1 'polypeptide(L)'
;VRQPASFCGVTGLKPTYGTVSRWGLIAFASSLDQIGVIAKSAEDTGYMLEGIYGYDENDATSSKKSEGNYNSLIGSDVSKLKIGVPKEFFGDGLNDEVKTTVLNAVEYYKKLGCEIVDVSLPSLEYAVSAYYLISSAEAASNLSRFDGIKYGLRSGLGEDFNDLIKNSRREGFGQEVKRRIMLGNYALCS
;
A
#
# COMPACT_ATOMS: atom_id res chain seq x y z
N VAL A 1 -1.06 -4.31 -1.40
CA VAL A 1 -1.03 -5.62 -0.70
C VAL A 1 -2.45 -6.12 -0.43
N ARG A 2 -3.28 -5.35 0.32
CA ARG A 2 -4.59 -5.81 0.79
C ARG A 2 -5.60 -6.11 -0.33
N GLN A 3 -5.77 -5.19 -1.29
CA GLN A 3 -6.70 -5.39 -2.41
C GLN A 3 -6.31 -6.57 -3.31
N PRO A 4 -5.05 -6.72 -3.76
CA PRO A 4 -4.64 -7.91 -4.51
C PRO A 4 -4.85 -9.21 -3.73
N ALA A 5 -4.57 -9.22 -2.43
CA ALA A 5 -4.79 -10.39 -1.58
C ALA A 5 -6.29 -10.77 -1.53
N SER A 6 -7.18 -9.77 -1.40
CA SER A 6 -8.63 -9.97 -1.44
C SER A 6 -9.08 -10.59 -2.76
N PHE A 7 -8.58 -10.10 -3.89
CA PHE A 7 -8.92 -10.67 -5.21
C PHE A 7 -8.43 -12.10 -5.39
N CYS A 8 -7.34 -12.47 -4.71
CA CYS A 8 -6.78 -13.83 -4.75
C CYS A 8 -7.32 -14.76 -3.66
N GLY A 9 -8.21 -14.29 -2.79
CA GLY A 9 -8.76 -15.09 -1.69
C GLY A 9 -7.71 -15.53 -0.66
N VAL A 10 -6.72 -14.67 -0.39
CA VAL A 10 -5.63 -14.91 0.57
C VAL A 10 -5.52 -13.76 1.57
N THR A 11 -4.75 -13.96 2.63
CA THR A 11 -4.53 -12.95 3.67
C THR A 11 -3.42 -11.98 3.24
N GLY A 12 -3.70 -10.69 3.27
CA GLY A 12 -2.72 -9.64 2.99
C GLY A 12 -2.53 -8.71 4.18
N LEU A 13 -1.30 -8.54 4.63
CA LEU A 13 -0.95 -7.69 5.75
C LEU A 13 -0.08 -6.51 5.30
N LYS A 14 -0.53 -5.30 5.59
CA LYS A 14 0.25 -4.07 5.45
C LYS A 14 0.73 -3.62 6.84
N PRO A 15 2.01 -3.76 7.16
CA PRO A 15 2.53 -3.29 8.44
C PRO A 15 2.56 -1.77 8.53
N THR A 16 2.87 -1.24 9.69
CA THR A 16 3.11 0.19 9.88
C THR A 16 4.29 0.65 9.04
N TYR A 17 4.19 1.87 8.50
CA TYR A 17 5.26 2.48 7.71
C TYR A 17 6.59 2.48 8.49
N GLY A 18 7.66 2.06 7.82
CA GLY A 18 9.00 1.95 8.42
C GLY A 18 9.25 0.66 9.22
N THR A 19 8.26 -0.21 9.39
CA THR A 19 8.46 -1.52 10.08
C THR A 19 9.35 -2.46 9.29
N VAL A 20 9.25 -2.43 7.97
CA VAL A 20 10.08 -3.21 7.04
C VAL A 20 10.91 -2.26 6.22
N SER A 21 12.20 -2.54 6.08
CA SER A 21 13.10 -1.73 5.26
C SER A 21 12.64 -1.67 3.80
N ARG A 22 12.79 -0.51 3.19
CA ARG A 22 12.57 -0.29 1.75
C ARG A 22 13.87 -0.20 0.96
N TRP A 23 15.00 -0.52 1.58
CA TRP A 23 16.28 -0.55 0.90
C TRP A 23 16.24 -1.53 -0.28
N GLY A 24 16.60 -1.04 -1.47
CA GLY A 24 16.49 -1.81 -2.72
C GLY A 24 15.13 -1.77 -3.41
N LEU A 25 14.08 -1.20 -2.78
CA LEU A 25 12.79 -0.99 -3.42
C LEU A 25 12.83 0.25 -4.33
N ILE A 26 12.34 0.10 -5.57
CA ILE A 26 12.14 1.23 -6.48
C ILE A 26 11.01 2.09 -5.91
N ALA A 27 11.31 3.35 -5.57
CA ALA A 27 10.33 4.27 -5.03
C ALA A 27 9.29 4.66 -6.09
N PHE A 28 8.02 4.45 -5.77
CA PHE A 28 6.88 4.95 -6.55
C PHE A 28 6.28 6.19 -5.85
N ALA A 29 5.75 6.02 -4.65
CA ALA A 29 5.27 7.10 -3.80
C ALA A 29 5.95 6.98 -2.43
N SER A 30 7.07 7.68 -2.23
CA SER A 30 7.98 7.45 -1.09
C SER A 30 7.33 7.60 0.27
N SER A 31 6.30 8.45 0.41
CA SER A 31 5.55 8.62 1.65
C SER A 31 4.53 7.52 1.91
N LEU A 32 4.20 6.70 0.90
CA LEU A 32 3.16 5.68 0.93
C LEU A 32 3.69 4.26 0.73
N ASP A 33 4.84 4.11 0.08
CA ASP A 33 5.41 2.80 -0.24
C ASP A 33 5.66 2.00 1.02
N GLN A 34 5.17 0.76 1.02
CA GLN A 34 5.32 -0.16 2.13
C GLN A 34 5.35 -1.60 1.63
N ILE A 35 6.37 -2.33 2.03
CA ILE A 35 6.45 -3.78 1.83
C ILE A 35 5.48 -4.44 2.80
N GLY A 36 4.70 -5.37 2.31
CA GLY A 36 3.75 -6.15 3.11
C GLY A 36 3.81 -7.62 2.75
N VAL A 37 3.12 -8.44 3.51
CA VAL A 37 3.11 -9.89 3.40
C VAL A 37 1.79 -10.37 2.81
N ILE A 38 1.84 -11.40 1.98
CA ILE A 38 0.67 -12.15 1.50
C ILE A 38 0.90 -13.63 1.79
N ALA A 39 -0.03 -14.28 2.48
CA ALA A 39 0.03 -15.69 2.82
C ALA A 39 -1.38 -16.30 2.89
N LYS A 40 -1.48 -17.60 3.15
CA LYS A 40 -2.77 -18.30 3.21
C LYS A 40 -3.52 -18.06 4.51
N SER A 41 -2.82 -17.80 5.61
CA SER A 41 -3.42 -17.57 6.93
C SER A 41 -2.90 -16.28 7.58
N ALA A 42 -3.57 -15.81 8.63
CA ALA A 42 -3.11 -14.72 9.47
C ALA A 42 -1.82 -15.09 10.21
N GLU A 43 -1.72 -16.34 10.67
CA GLU A 43 -0.55 -16.89 11.36
C GLU A 43 0.69 -16.87 10.44
N ASP A 44 0.57 -17.38 9.20
CA ASP A 44 1.66 -17.35 8.23
C ASP A 44 2.10 -15.92 7.88
N THR A 45 1.15 -14.97 7.81
CA THR A 45 1.51 -13.56 7.60
C THR A 45 2.29 -12.97 8.77
N GLY A 46 1.99 -13.39 9.98
CA GLY A 46 2.74 -13.02 11.18
C GLY A 46 4.16 -13.56 11.15
N TYR A 47 4.35 -14.85 10.89
CA TYR A 47 5.69 -15.47 10.78
C TYR A 47 6.53 -14.84 9.66
N MET A 48 5.93 -14.60 8.50
CA MET A 48 6.65 -13.94 7.42
C MET A 48 7.01 -12.49 7.77
N LEU A 49 6.13 -11.76 8.47
CA LEU A 49 6.45 -10.41 8.93
C LEU A 49 7.61 -10.43 9.94
N GLU A 50 7.61 -11.39 10.87
CA GLU A 50 8.70 -11.59 11.83
C GLU A 50 10.06 -11.87 11.15
N GLY A 51 10.04 -12.46 9.97
CA GLY A 51 11.25 -12.72 9.17
C GLY A 51 11.82 -11.49 8.44
N ILE A 52 11.01 -10.45 8.21
CA ILE A 52 11.40 -9.29 7.38
C ILE A 52 11.31 -7.94 8.09
N TYR A 53 10.74 -7.89 9.30
CA TYR A 53 10.70 -6.64 10.06
C TYR A 53 12.07 -6.32 10.67
N GLY A 54 12.29 -5.06 10.98
CA GLY A 54 13.46 -4.63 11.73
C GLY A 54 14.01 -3.29 11.25
N TYR A 55 14.91 -2.75 12.07
CA TYR A 55 15.60 -1.52 11.73
C TYR A 55 16.72 -1.81 10.72
N ASP A 56 16.79 -0.97 9.69
CA ASP A 56 17.84 -0.98 8.68
C ASP A 56 18.46 0.42 8.57
N GLU A 57 19.76 0.55 8.83
CA GLU A 57 20.49 1.81 8.76
C GLU A 57 20.57 2.39 7.33
N ASN A 58 20.40 1.53 6.31
CA ASN A 58 20.41 1.96 4.91
C ASN A 58 19.08 2.60 4.47
N ASP A 59 18.00 2.43 5.24
CA ASP A 59 16.71 3.08 4.99
C ASP A 59 16.43 4.14 6.04
N ALA A 60 16.59 5.41 5.68
CA ALA A 60 16.33 6.54 6.56
C ALA A 60 14.91 6.60 7.14
N THR A 61 13.96 5.85 6.56
CA THR A 61 12.57 5.77 7.02
C THR A 61 12.31 4.55 7.89
N SER A 62 13.29 3.67 8.06
CA SER A 62 13.17 2.48 8.90
C SER A 62 13.00 2.84 10.38
N SER A 63 12.01 2.23 11.02
CA SER A 63 11.66 2.52 12.42
C SER A 63 12.54 1.76 13.40
N LYS A 64 13.12 2.48 14.37
CA LYS A 64 13.84 1.87 15.49
C LYS A 64 12.93 1.23 16.55
N LYS A 65 11.61 1.46 16.46
CA LYS A 65 10.60 1.02 17.44
C LYS A 65 9.82 -0.23 16.99
N SER A 66 10.26 -0.92 15.94
CA SER A 66 9.58 -2.15 15.51
C SER A 66 9.88 -3.26 16.51
N GLU A 67 8.86 -3.68 17.24
CA GLU A 67 8.91 -4.86 18.11
C GLU A 67 8.34 -6.05 17.34
N GLY A 68 9.06 -7.16 17.28
CA GLY A 68 8.59 -8.42 16.74
C GLY A 68 7.89 -9.25 17.80
N ASN A 69 7.13 -10.15 17.41
CA ASN A 69 6.27 -11.13 18.09
C ASN A 69 4.80 -10.91 17.71
N TYR A 70 4.58 -10.80 16.40
CA TYR A 70 3.25 -10.53 15.86
C TYR A 70 2.27 -11.68 16.05
N ASN A 71 2.78 -12.90 16.30
CA ASN A 71 1.96 -14.08 16.53
C ASN A 71 1.61 -14.31 18.02
N SER A 72 2.14 -13.53 18.94
CA SER A 72 1.93 -13.74 20.38
C SER A 72 0.48 -13.66 20.85
N LEU A 73 -0.36 -12.96 20.10
CA LEU A 73 -1.78 -12.79 20.41
C LEU A 73 -2.70 -13.75 19.64
N ILE A 74 -2.16 -14.60 18.77
CA ILE A 74 -2.98 -15.58 18.04
C ILE A 74 -3.56 -16.58 19.03
N GLY A 75 -4.87 -16.78 18.94
CA GLY A 75 -5.62 -17.64 19.87
C GLY A 75 -5.96 -16.98 21.23
N SER A 76 -5.59 -15.71 21.43
CA SER A 76 -5.97 -14.98 22.63
C SER A 76 -7.47 -14.65 22.67
N ASP A 77 -7.98 -14.41 23.87
CA ASP A 77 -9.36 -13.95 24.08
C ASP A 77 -9.58 -12.57 23.45
N VAL A 78 -10.57 -12.49 22.57
CA VAL A 78 -10.94 -11.26 21.84
C VAL A 78 -12.14 -10.52 22.47
N SER A 79 -12.76 -11.09 23.51
CA SER A 79 -14.01 -10.56 24.12
C SER A 79 -13.91 -9.12 24.65
N LYS A 80 -12.69 -8.63 24.89
CA LYS A 80 -12.43 -7.25 25.35
C LYS A 80 -12.13 -6.26 24.22
N LEU A 81 -12.11 -6.71 22.98
CA LEU A 81 -11.82 -5.85 21.85
C LEU A 81 -13.04 -5.01 21.49
N LYS A 82 -12.77 -3.75 21.06
CA LYS A 82 -13.74 -2.86 20.45
C LYS A 82 -13.53 -2.84 18.94
N ILE A 83 -14.59 -3.10 18.19
CA ILE A 83 -14.57 -3.13 16.71
C ILE A 83 -15.42 -1.98 16.21
N GLY A 84 -14.77 -1.00 15.59
CA GLY A 84 -15.45 0.12 14.92
C GLY A 84 -15.95 -0.30 13.55
N VAL A 85 -17.20 0.02 13.25
CA VAL A 85 -17.82 -0.24 11.93
C VAL A 85 -18.15 1.11 11.29
N PRO A 86 -17.32 1.58 10.34
CA PRO A 86 -17.55 2.85 9.65
C PRO A 86 -18.74 2.73 8.70
N LYS A 87 -19.76 3.58 8.88
CA LYS A 87 -20.95 3.59 8.02
C LYS A 87 -20.62 3.89 6.55
N GLU A 88 -19.55 4.66 6.32
CA GLU A 88 -19.12 5.06 4.98
C GLU A 88 -18.60 3.88 4.13
N PHE A 89 -18.25 2.75 4.75
CA PHE A 89 -17.84 1.55 4.01
C PHE A 89 -19.01 0.77 3.41
N PHE A 90 -20.24 1.09 3.80
CA PHE A 90 -21.45 0.39 3.37
C PHE A 90 -22.36 1.25 2.49
N GLY A 91 -21.76 2.24 1.80
CA GLY A 91 -22.45 3.13 0.88
C GLY A 91 -22.87 2.48 -0.43
N ASP A 92 -23.44 3.28 -1.32
CA ASP A 92 -23.91 2.86 -2.64
C ASP A 92 -22.75 2.29 -3.48
N GLY A 93 -23.03 1.24 -4.26
CA GLY A 93 -22.06 0.58 -5.12
C GLY A 93 -21.28 -0.58 -4.48
N LEU A 94 -21.48 -0.84 -3.18
CA LEU A 94 -20.95 -2.05 -2.55
C LEU A 94 -21.78 -3.27 -2.97
N ASN A 95 -21.11 -4.33 -3.45
CA ASN A 95 -21.78 -5.59 -3.78
C ASN A 95 -22.44 -6.20 -2.54
N ASP A 96 -23.68 -6.65 -2.68
CA ASP A 96 -24.50 -7.16 -1.56
C ASP A 96 -23.91 -8.43 -0.91
N GLU A 97 -23.28 -9.31 -1.68
CA GLU A 97 -22.62 -10.50 -1.13
C GLU A 97 -21.42 -10.14 -0.28
N VAL A 98 -20.64 -9.14 -0.72
CA VAL A 98 -19.49 -8.62 0.06
C VAL A 98 -19.99 -7.95 1.34
N LYS A 99 -21.02 -7.11 1.24
CA LYS A 99 -21.67 -6.47 2.39
C LYS A 99 -22.12 -7.49 3.42
N THR A 100 -22.86 -8.50 2.96
CA THR A 100 -23.39 -9.57 3.80
C THR A 100 -22.25 -10.34 4.49
N THR A 101 -21.20 -10.68 3.75
CA THR A 101 -20.06 -11.41 4.30
C THR A 101 -19.34 -10.62 5.40
N VAL A 102 -19.12 -9.32 5.18
CA VAL A 102 -18.50 -8.46 6.18
C VAL A 102 -19.37 -8.31 7.42
N LEU A 103 -20.69 -8.09 7.24
CA LEU A 103 -21.62 -7.98 8.37
C LEU A 103 -21.73 -9.29 9.16
N ASN A 104 -21.69 -10.44 8.50
CA ASN A 104 -21.64 -11.74 9.17
C ASN A 104 -20.36 -11.89 10.02
N ALA A 105 -19.24 -11.39 9.54
CA ALA A 105 -17.99 -11.38 10.34
C ALA A 105 -18.13 -10.47 11.56
N VAL A 106 -18.75 -9.30 11.43
CA VAL A 106 -19.03 -8.39 12.57
C VAL A 106 -19.92 -9.09 13.60
N GLU A 107 -21.00 -9.75 13.18
CA GLU A 107 -21.89 -10.49 14.09
C GLU A 107 -21.17 -11.70 14.74
N TYR A 108 -20.23 -12.32 14.04
CA TYR A 108 -19.41 -13.38 14.63
C TYR A 108 -18.55 -12.85 15.78
N TYR A 109 -17.85 -11.72 15.61
CA TYR A 109 -17.06 -11.09 16.65
C TYR A 109 -17.93 -10.63 17.83
N LYS A 110 -19.14 -10.12 17.57
CA LYS A 110 -20.10 -9.78 18.61
C LYS A 110 -20.49 -11.00 19.45
N LYS A 111 -20.70 -12.17 18.82
CA LYS A 111 -20.96 -13.43 19.54
C LYS A 111 -19.76 -13.90 20.37
N LEU A 112 -18.53 -13.55 19.99
CA LEU A 112 -17.33 -13.79 20.78
C LEU A 112 -17.17 -12.80 21.96
N GLY A 113 -18.09 -11.85 22.13
CA GLY A 113 -18.08 -10.90 23.22
C GLY A 113 -17.42 -9.54 22.89
N CYS A 114 -16.98 -9.31 21.66
CA CYS A 114 -16.45 -8.01 21.26
C CYS A 114 -17.53 -6.91 21.34
N GLU A 115 -17.11 -5.71 21.75
CA GLU A 115 -17.95 -4.50 21.67
C GLU A 115 -17.95 -3.97 20.22
N ILE A 116 -19.12 -3.92 19.60
CA ILE A 116 -19.27 -3.33 18.27
C ILE A 116 -19.69 -1.87 18.42
N VAL A 117 -18.94 -0.97 17.78
CA VAL A 117 -19.15 0.48 17.87
C VAL A 117 -19.35 1.08 16.50
N ASP A 118 -20.46 1.78 16.30
CA ASP A 118 -20.67 2.57 15.09
C ASP A 118 -19.73 3.78 15.08
N VAL A 119 -19.00 3.94 13.98
CA VAL A 119 -18.07 5.06 13.78
C VAL A 119 -18.39 5.78 12.48
N SER A 120 -17.95 7.02 12.38
CA SER A 120 -18.08 7.80 11.16
C SER A 120 -16.73 8.40 10.77
N LEU A 121 -16.37 8.24 9.50
CA LEU A 121 -15.14 8.72 8.88
C LEU A 121 -15.48 9.57 7.64
N PRO A 122 -16.06 10.77 7.81
CA PRO A 122 -16.63 11.55 6.71
C PRO A 122 -15.59 11.91 5.63
N SER A 123 -14.32 12.02 5.98
CA SER A 123 -13.24 12.29 5.01
C SER A 123 -12.96 11.14 4.03
N LEU A 124 -13.53 9.94 4.26
CA LEU A 124 -13.35 8.80 3.35
C LEU A 124 -13.93 9.05 1.95
N GLU A 125 -14.90 9.92 1.82
CA GLU A 125 -15.44 10.35 0.52
C GLU A 125 -14.33 10.83 -0.43
N TYR A 126 -13.31 11.48 0.10
CA TYR A 126 -12.20 12.04 -0.69
C TYR A 126 -10.99 11.10 -0.79
N ALA A 127 -10.97 9.98 -0.08
CA ALA A 127 -9.78 9.14 0.09
C ALA A 127 -9.21 8.63 -1.24
N VAL A 128 -10.05 8.17 -2.16
CA VAL A 128 -9.64 7.63 -3.46
C VAL A 128 -9.06 8.74 -4.34
N SER A 129 -9.73 9.89 -4.41
CA SER A 129 -9.27 11.04 -5.20
C SER A 129 -7.95 11.60 -4.66
N ALA A 130 -7.85 11.78 -3.34
CA ALA A 130 -6.62 12.21 -2.68
C ALA A 130 -5.46 11.23 -2.93
N TYR A 131 -5.72 9.92 -2.84
CA TYR A 131 -4.72 8.89 -3.15
C TYR A 131 -4.20 9.02 -4.58
N TYR A 132 -5.07 9.15 -5.59
CA TYR A 132 -4.62 9.27 -6.98
C TYR A 132 -3.80 10.53 -7.24
N LEU A 133 -4.17 11.65 -6.65
CA LEU A 133 -3.42 12.90 -6.78
C LEU A 133 -2.04 12.79 -6.13
N ILE A 134 -1.99 12.42 -4.85
CA ILE A 134 -0.74 12.33 -4.07
C ILE A 134 0.19 11.28 -4.68
N SER A 135 -0.31 10.07 -4.93
CA SER A 135 0.54 8.99 -5.45
C SER A 135 1.08 9.29 -6.84
N SER A 136 0.31 9.95 -7.70
CA SER A 136 0.75 10.34 -9.03
C SER A 136 1.77 11.48 -8.98
N ALA A 137 1.58 12.47 -8.11
CA ALA A 137 2.53 13.56 -7.90
C ALA A 137 3.89 13.04 -7.40
N GLU A 138 3.87 12.15 -6.39
CA GLU A 138 5.08 11.52 -5.91
C GLU A 138 5.73 10.61 -6.95
N ALA A 139 4.95 9.85 -7.71
CA ALA A 139 5.46 9.03 -8.80
C ALA A 139 6.16 9.87 -9.87
N ALA A 140 5.59 10.99 -10.28
CA ALA A 140 6.22 11.91 -11.22
C ALA A 140 7.57 12.40 -10.70
N SER A 141 7.65 12.78 -9.43
CA SER A 141 8.89 13.21 -8.77
C SER A 141 9.90 12.06 -8.63
N ASN A 142 9.50 10.92 -8.08
CA ASN A 142 10.40 9.79 -7.84
C ASN A 142 10.93 9.16 -9.13
N LEU A 143 10.09 9.03 -10.15
CA LEU A 143 10.47 8.43 -11.43
C LEU A 143 11.21 9.41 -12.37
N SER A 144 11.36 10.67 -12.00
CA SER A 144 12.14 11.63 -12.77
C SER A 144 13.61 11.26 -12.88
N ARG A 145 14.16 10.54 -11.87
CA ARG A 145 15.55 10.09 -11.82
C ARG A 145 15.91 8.99 -12.82
N PHE A 146 14.91 8.31 -13.40
CA PHE A 146 15.14 7.24 -14.37
C PHE A 146 15.24 7.84 -15.78
N ASP A 147 16.43 8.33 -16.10
CA ASP A 147 16.78 9.07 -17.32
C ASP A 147 17.63 8.27 -18.32
N GLY A 148 18.03 7.04 -17.94
CA GLY A 148 18.90 6.20 -18.75
C GLY A 148 20.40 6.55 -18.63
N ILE A 149 20.78 7.45 -17.72
CA ILE A 149 22.16 7.83 -17.45
C ILE A 149 22.68 7.11 -16.21
N LYS A 150 22.10 7.40 -15.04
CA LYS A 150 22.43 6.74 -13.78
C LYS A 150 21.50 5.58 -13.46
N TYR A 151 20.24 5.70 -13.83
CA TYR A 151 19.20 4.75 -13.47
C TYR A 151 18.32 4.39 -14.66
N GLY A 152 17.80 3.17 -14.63
CA GLY A 152 16.82 2.67 -15.59
C GLY A 152 17.43 2.17 -16.91
N LEU A 153 16.54 1.88 -17.85
CA LEU A 153 16.90 1.47 -19.19
C LEU A 153 17.62 2.61 -19.90
N ARG A 154 18.74 2.29 -20.56
CA ARG A 154 19.40 3.21 -21.49
C ARG A 154 19.06 2.81 -22.91
N SER A 155 18.36 3.68 -23.63
CA SER A 155 18.08 3.49 -25.05
C SER A 155 19.36 3.65 -25.86
N GLY A 156 19.50 2.82 -26.89
CA GLY A 156 20.55 2.98 -27.93
C GLY A 156 20.18 3.98 -29.02
N LEU A 157 18.99 4.59 -28.94
CA LEU A 157 18.44 5.49 -29.95
C LEU A 157 18.63 6.96 -29.56
N GLY A 158 19.13 7.75 -30.49
CA GLY A 158 19.24 9.21 -30.34
C GLY A 158 20.59 9.74 -30.73
N GLU A 159 20.60 10.96 -31.27
CA GLU A 159 21.80 11.64 -31.74
C GLU A 159 22.39 12.56 -30.67
N ASP A 160 21.55 13.00 -29.72
CA ASP A 160 21.95 13.89 -28.64
C ASP A 160 21.50 13.41 -27.26
N PHE A 161 21.90 14.16 -26.23
CA PHE A 161 21.59 13.91 -24.83
C PHE A 161 20.07 13.94 -24.52
N ASN A 162 19.35 14.88 -25.13
CA ASN A 162 17.91 15.01 -24.92
C ASN A 162 17.17 13.83 -25.54
N ASP A 163 17.61 13.38 -26.70
CA ASP A 163 17.04 12.21 -27.38
C ASP A 163 17.31 10.93 -26.59
N LEU A 164 18.50 10.79 -26.02
CA LEU A 164 18.81 9.68 -25.14
C LEU A 164 17.82 9.60 -23.97
N ILE A 165 17.60 10.71 -23.27
CA ILE A 165 16.65 10.75 -22.14
C ILE A 165 15.23 10.45 -22.60
N LYS A 166 14.74 11.12 -23.65
CA LYS A 166 13.38 10.92 -24.17
C LYS A 166 13.14 9.47 -24.58
N ASN A 167 14.08 8.88 -25.31
CA ASN A 167 13.95 7.52 -25.81
C ASN A 167 14.05 6.50 -24.66
N SER A 168 14.99 6.68 -23.72
CA SER A 168 15.11 5.83 -22.54
C SER A 168 13.81 5.81 -21.73
N ARG A 169 13.22 6.96 -21.48
CA ARG A 169 11.94 7.06 -20.76
C ARG A 169 10.76 6.53 -21.58
N ARG A 170 10.77 6.75 -22.89
CA ARG A 170 9.74 6.22 -23.80
C ARG A 170 9.72 4.69 -23.81
N GLU A 171 10.88 4.07 -23.85
CA GLU A 171 11.03 2.61 -23.93
C GLU A 171 10.94 1.96 -22.54
N GLY A 172 11.51 2.60 -21.53
CA GLY A 172 11.63 2.04 -20.18
C GLY A 172 10.33 2.08 -19.35
N PHE A 173 9.40 3.00 -19.66
CA PHE A 173 8.14 3.08 -18.92
C PHE A 173 6.97 2.51 -19.71
N GLY A 174 6.19 1.64 -19.06
CA GLY A 174 4.92 1.16 -19.57
C GLY A 174 3.85 2.27 -19.62
N GLN A 175 2.76 2.03 -20.33
CA GLN A 175 1.70 3.03 -20.57
C GLN A 175 1.06 3.55 -19.30
N GLU A 176 0.77 2.68 -18.34
CA GLU A 176 0.15 3.07 -17.05
C GLU A 176 1.08 3.97 -16.23
N VAL A 177 2.38 3.66 -16.21
CA VAL A 177 3.38 4.49 -15.52
C VAL A 177 3.47 5.86 -16.16
N LYS A 178 3.50 5.93 -17.50
CA LYS A 178 3.49 7.20 -18.25
C LYS A 178 2.26 8.04 -17.93
N ARG A 179 1.07 7.40 -17.89
CA ARG A 179 -0.18 8.06 -17.53
C ARG A 179 -0.10 8.69 -16.14
N ARG A 180 0.43 7.97 -15.16
CA ARG A 180 0.61 8.47 -13.78
C ARG A 180 1.63 9.59 -13.69
N ILE A 181 2.75 9.50 -14.42
CA ILE A 181 3.73 10.59 -14.49
C ILE A 181 3.09 11.85 -15.08
N MET A 182 2.32 11.74 -16.15
CA MET A 182 1.63 12.88 -16.75
C MET A 182 0.61 13.50 -15.79
N LEU A 183 -0.21 12.68 -15.16
CA LEU A 183 -1.19 13.14 -14.16
C LEU A 183 -0.50 13.81 -12.96
N GLY A 184 0.61 13.24 -12.49
CA GLY A 184 1.39 13.81 -11.39
C GLY A 184 2.02 15.14 -11.74
N ASN A 185 2.59 15.28 -12.94
CA ASN A 185 3.11 16.56 -13.41
C ASN A 185 2.01 17.62 -13.50
N TYR A 186 0.83 17.27 -14.01
CA TYR A 186 -0.30 18.17 -14.05
C TYR A 186 -0.70 18.66 -12.65
N ALA A 187 -0.78 17.75 -11.69
CA ALA A 187 -1.11 18.08 -10.30
C ALA A 187 -0.04 18.96 -9.61
N LEU A 188 1.23 18.84 -10.01
CA LEU A 188 2.34 19.65 -9.46
C LEU A 188 2.48 21.02 -10.14
N CYS A 189 1.89 21.22 -11.30
CA CYS A 189 1.96 22.49 -12.05
C CYS A 189 0.77 23.41 -11.79
N SER A 190 -0.22 22.99 -10.98
CA SER A 190 -1.45 23.73 -10.66
C SER A 190 -1.29 24.63 -9.44
#